data_17a1a4be5b7d8ddce98132e3bd4743e1
#
_entry.id   17a1a4be5b7d8ddce98132e3bd4743e1
#
_cell.length_a   1.000
_cell.length_b   1.000
_cell.length_c   1.000
_cell.angle_alpha   90.00
_cell.angle_beta   90.00
_cell.angle_gamma   90.00
#
_symmetry.space_group_name_H-M   'P 1'
#
loop_
_entity.id
_entity.type
_entity.pdbx_description
1 polymer ?
#
loop_
_entity_poly.entity_id
_entity_poly.type
_entity_poly.pdbx_seq_one_letter_code
_entity_poly.pdbx_strand_id
1 'polypeptide(L)'
;MSRVLVAMSGGVDSSVAAALLVEQGYDVVGATMKLTCHGDELPDRPCCSLDSVNDARRVCDQLGIPHYVLNLEKAFGRDVVDDFVQEYSRGRTPIPCVRCNTFTKFRDLVAKADAIDASLVATGHYARVIHGRLHRGLDPAKDQSYFLWGLRREVLARLRLPVGDLTKTETRQRASYLGLEIVANKAESQDICFVPDGDHVKVIERKLGTDDRSLQAGPFMLNGRVIGNHNGFARFTVGQRRGLPGGFGEPMFVVAIEPEQRAVVIGPRQALLSRSVVATEINWLDDPPLAGDTILAQVRHRAPAALATVISASGGRLELAFAEPVSAVSPGQSLVLYRDSQVRGGGIIDRSPRSLPVAPAA
;
A
#
# COMPACT_ATOMS: atom_id res chain seq x y z
N MET A 1 24.27 -9.67 22.75
CA MET A 1 23.06 -8.89 22.38
C MET A 1 22.80 -9.08 20.90
N SER A 2 21.55 -9.27 20.48
CA SER A 2 21.22 -9.39 19.06
C SER A 2 21.20 -8.00 18.41
N ARG A 3 21.87 -7.85 17.26
CA ARG A 3 21.88 -6.59 16.51
C ARG A 3 20.62 -6.45 15.67
N VAL A 4 20.01 -5.24 15.66
CA VAL A 4 18.79 -4.91 14.94
C VAL A 4 19.02 -3.67 14.07
N LEU A 5 18.75 -3.78 12.76
CA LEU A 5 18.73 -2.64 11.85
C LEU A 5 17.32 -2.06 11.79
N VAL A 6 17.11 -0.83 12.23
CA VAL A 6 15.81 -0.15 12.29
C VAL A 6 15.67 0.84 11.13
N ALA A 7 14.61 0.72 10.35
CA ALA A 7 14.26 1.70 9.32
C ALA A 7 13.73 2.98 9.97
N MET A 8 14.49 4.06 9.86
CA MET A 8 14.19 5.38 10.41
C MET A 8 13.65 6.31 9.32
N SER A 9 12.42 6.74 9.43
CA SER A 9 11.78 7.66 8.47
C SER A 9 11.81 9.12 8.91
N GLY A 10 12.37 9.43 10.10
CA GLY A 10 12.26 10.74 10.72
C GLY A 10 10.86 11.09 11.21
N GLY A 11 9.98 10.10 11.34
CA GLY A 11 8.65 10.22 11.94
C GLY A 11 8.57 9.56 13.31
N VAL A 12 7.52 9.87 14.07
CA VAL A 12 7.33 9.40 15.47
C VAL A 12 7.35 7.88 15.58
N ASP A 13 6.72 7.16 14.65
CA ASP A 13 6.55 5.71 14.74
C ASP A 13 7.87 4.94 14.68
N SER A 14 8.72 5.30 13.71
CA SER A 14 10.05 4.69 13.58
C SER A 14 10.99 5.08 14.73
N SER A 15 10.84 6.28 15.25
CA SER A 15 11.64 6.77 16.37
C SER A 15 11.31 6.04 17.67
N VAL A 16 10.01 5.86 17.95
CA VAL A 16 9.55 5.07 19.09
C VAL A 16 9.92 3.60 18.92
N ALA A 17 9.82 3.05 17.71
CA ALA A 17 10.25 1.68 17.45
C ALA A 17 11.73 1.46 17.79
N ALA A 18 12.62 2.39 17.40
CA ALA A 18 14.04 2.32 17.75
C ALA A 18 14.27 2.43 19.26
N ALA A 19 13.62 3.39 19.92
CA ALA A 19 13.76 3.60 21.35
C ALA A 19 13.30 2.38 22.18
N LEU A 20 12.16 1.77 21.82
CA LEU A 20 11.66 0.55 22.47
C LEU A 20 12.64 -0.62 22.34
N LEU A 21 13.33 -0.74 21.21
CA LEU A 21 14.35 -1.80 21.03
C LEU A 21 15.62 -1.52 21.84
N VAL A 22 16.01 -0.25 21.98
CA VAL A 22 17.12 0.14 22.88
C VAL A 22 16.76 -0.21 24.33
N GLU A 23 15.55 0.14 24.81
CA GLU A 23 15.06 -0.22 26.15
C GLU A 23 15.02 -1.73 26.38
N GLN A 24 14.73 -2.52 25.34
CA GLN A 24 14.74 -3.98 25.40
C GLN A 24 16.16 -4.60 25.37
N GLY A 25 17.21 -3.78 25.29
CA GLY A 25 18.61 -4.22 25.35
C GLY A 25 19.15 -4.77 24.03
N TYR A 26 18.56 -4.42 22.89
CA TYR A 26 19.14 -4.76 21.57
C TYR A 26 20.31 -3.84 21.23
N ASP A 27 21.26 -4.34 20.42
CA ASP A 27 22.28 -3.53 19.73
C ASP A 27 21.61 -2.91 18.48
N VAL A 28 21.13 -1.67 18.61
CA VAL A 28 20.30 -1.01 17.61
C VAL A 28 21.14 -0.15 16.67
N VAL A 29 20.89 -0.27 15.36
CA VAL A 29 21.48 0.56 14.30
C VAL A 29 20.35 1.21 13.53
N GLY A 30 20.34 2.54 13.37
CA GLY A 30 19.37 3.27 12.58
C GLY A 30 19.76 3.33 11.09
N ALA A 31 18.78 3.22 10.18
CA ALA A 31 18.98 3.42 8.75
C ALA A 31 17.84 4.21 8.12
N THR A 32 18.14 5.37 7.52
CA THR A 32 17.19 6.13 6.71
C THR A 32 17.33 5.77 5.24
N MET A 33 16.22 5.44 4.59
CA MET A 33 16.18 5.12 3.16
C MET A 33 15.84 6.38 2.38
N LYS A 34 16.78 6.84 1.54
CA LYS A 34 16.53 7.90 0.57
C LYS A 34 15.89 7.27 -0.68
N LEU A 35 14.58 7.48 -0.86
CA LEU A 35 13.76 6.83 -1.90
C LEU A 35 13.56 7.70 -3.14
N THR A 36 13.56 9.03 -2.98
CA THR A 36 13.31 9.98 -4.08
C THR A 36 14.31 11.13 -4.02
N CYS A 37 14.83 11.57 -5.18
CA CYS A 37 15.36 12.91 -5.36
C CYS A 37 14.23 13.77 -5.93
N HIS A 38 13.74 14.71 -5.16
CA HIS A 38 13.04 15.85 -5.73
C HIS A 38 14.14 16.82 -6.18
N GLY A 39 14.27 17.03 -7.50
CA GLY A 39 15.08 18.15 -8.00
C GLY A 39 14.56 19.46 -7.41
N ASP A 40 15.31 20.54 -7.55
CA ASP A 40 15.10 21.86 -6.93
C ASP A 40 13.69 22.49 -7.13
N GLU A 41 12.80 21.86 -7.88
CA GLU A 41 11.48 22.36 -8.27
C GLU A 41 10.29 21.84 -7.43
N LEU A 42 10.49 20.96 -6.45
CA LEU A 42 9.38 20.42 -5.66
C LEU A 42 9.54 20.71 -4.17
N PRO A 43 8.46 21.15 -3.48
CA PRO A 43 8.52 21.45 -2.05
C PRO A 43 8.91 20.19 -1.26
N ASP A 44 9.79 20.37 -0.28
CA ASP A 44 10.24 19.36 0.67
C ASP A 44 9.03 18.67 1.33
N ARG A 45 8.86 17.37 1.09
CA ARG A 45 7.82 16.58 1.76
C ARG A 45 8.39 15.59 2.78
N PRO A 46 7.60 15.25 3.82
CA PRO A 46 8.12 14.73 5.10
C PRO A 46 8.84 13.38 5.07
N CYS A 47 8.69 12.52 4.06
CA CYS A 47 9.25 11.17 4.14
C CYS A 47 10.66 11.00 3.56
N CYS A 48 11.15 11.93 2.74
CA CYS A 48 12.46 11.83 2.05
C CYS A 48 13.19 13.17 1.99
N SER A 49 12.72 14.19 2.71
CA SER A 49 13.37 15.49 2.81
C SER A 49 14.68 15.38 3.61
N LEU A 50 15.59 16.31 3.38
CA LEU A 50 16.79 16.48 4.22
C LEU A 50 16.41 16.61 5.70
N ASP A 51 15.29 17.29 5.99
CA ASP A 51 14.78 17.43 7.35
C ASP A 51 14.43 16.08 7.98
N SER A 52 13.78 15.17 7.23
CA SER A 52 13.46 13.84 7.75
C SER A 52 14.70 12.99 8.04
N VAL A 53 15.74 13.10 7.20
CA VAL A 53 17.05 12.46 7.45
C VAL A 53 17.71 13.06 8.68
N ASN A 54 17.66 14.39 8.83
CA ASN A 54 18.23 15.10 9.98
C ASN A 54 17.48 14.77 11.28
N ASP A 55 16.14 14.69 11.23
CA ASP A 55 15.33 14.30 12.38
C ASP A 55 15.65 12.86 12.81
N ALA A 56 15.76 11.94 11.85
CA ALA A 56 16.16 10.56 12.13
C ALA A 56 17.56 10.50 12.77
N ARG A 57 18.50 11.30 12.26
CA ARG A 57 19.86 11.39 12.82
C ARG A 57 19.83 11.91 14.26
N ARG A 58 19.12 13.02 14.52
CA ARG A 58 19.00 13.60 15.87
C ARG A 58 18.39 12.62 16.87
N VAL A 59 17.38 11.85 16.46
CA VAL A 59 16.81 10.79 17.29
C VAL A 59 17.85 9.71 17.56
N CYS A 60 18.60 9.27 16.55
CA CYS A 60 19.66 8.27 16.73
C CYS A 60 20.77 8.77 17.67
N ASP A 61 21.20 10.04 17.52
CA ASP A 61 22.18 10.68 18.41
C ASP A 61 21.68 10.74 19.86
N GLN A 62 20.39 11.07 20.06
CA GLN A 62 19.76 11.11 21.39
C GLN A 62 19.70 9.70 22.03
N LEU A 63 19.43 8.66 21.22
CA LEU A 63 19.40 7.27 21.67
C LEU A 63 20.80 6.65 21.82
N GLY A 64 21.86 7.34 21.41
CA GLY A 64 23.23 6.82 21.43
C GLY A 64 23.47 5.68 20.43
N ILE A 65 22.75 5.64 19.32
CA ILE A 65 22.85 4.59 18.30
C ILE A 65 23.43 5.12 16.99
N PRO A 66 24.20 4.31 16.24
CA PRO A 66 24.72 4.71 14.93
C PRO A 66 23.61 4.86 13.90
N HIS A 67 23.78 5.80 12.94
CA HIS A 67 22.83 6.10 11.89
C HIS A 67 23.47 6.08 10.51
N TYR A 68 22.85 5.40 9.57
CA TYR A 68 23.26 5.33 8.17
C TYR A 68 22.16 5.84 7.21
N VAL A 69 22.57 6.38 6.06
CA VAL A 69 21.64 6.74 4.97
C VAL A 69 21.88 5.78 3.81
N LEU A 70 20.80 5.11 3.40
CA LEU A 70 20.79 4.18 2.27
C LEU A 70 20.18 4.86 1.05
N ASN A 71 20.96 5.04 0.00
CA ASN A 71 20.44 5.57 -1.25
C ASN A 71 19.77 4.46 -2.07
N LEU A 72 18.43 4.47 -2.11
CA LEU A 72 17.60 3.49 -2.82
C LEU A 72 16.82 4.12 -4.00
N GLU A 73 17.18 5.33 -4.43
CA GLU A 73 16.46 6.09 -5.45
C GLU A 73 16.28 5.31 -6.76
N LYS A 74 17.36 4.68 -7.26
CA LYS A 74 17.30 3.89 -8.49
C LYS A 74 16.40 2.66 -8.36
N ALA A 75 16.51 1.94 -7.23
CA ALA A 75 15.68 0.76 -6.96
C ALA A 75 14.21 1.16 -6.82
N PHE A 76 13.92 2.23 -6.07
CA PHE A 76 12.59 2.76 -5.89
C PHE A 76 11.98 3.26 -7.21
N GLY A 77 12.74 3.96 -8.04
CA GLY A 77 12.31 4.40 -9.36
C GLY A 77 11.83 3.22 -10.21
N ARG A 78 12.65 2.19 -10.33
CA ARG A 78 12.35 0.98 -11.11
C ARG A 78 11.21 0.13 -10.51
N ASP A 79 11.26 -0.16 -9.20
CA ASP A 79 10.40 -1.17 -8.59
C ASP A 79 9.03 -0.61 -8.17
N VAL A 80 8.93 0.72 -8.00
CA VAL A 80 7.72 1.37 -7.45
C VAL A 80 7.15 2.41 -8.41
N VAL A 81 7.97 3.37 -8.88
CA VAL A 81 7.46 4.47 -9.70
C VAL A 81 7.12 3.99 -11.11
N ASP A 82 7.97 3.18 -11.72
CA ASP A 82 7.73 2.66 -13.07
C ASP A 82 6.53 1.70 -13.08
N ASP A 83 6.38 0.82 -12.07
CA ASP A 83 5.20 -0.03 -11.88
C ASP A 83 3.92 0.81 -11.73
N PHE A 84 3.96 1.84 -10.90
CA PHE A 84 2.85 2.76 -10.68
C PHE A 84 2.37 3.41 -11.99
N VAL A 85 3.29 3.91 -12.79
CA VAL A 85 2.99 4.54 -14.08
C VAL A 85 2.42 3.52 -15.07
N GLN A 86 3.02 2.32 -15.15
CA GLN A 86 2.55 1.25 -16.04
C GLN A 86 1.15 0.76 -15.67
N GLU A 87 0.84 0.61 -14.39
CA GLU A 87 -0.50 0.18 -13.96
C GLU A 87 -1.56 1.21 -14.36
N TYR A 88 -1.31 2.51 -14.13
CA TYR A 88 -2.24 3.55 -14.59
C TYR A 88 -2.39 3.62 -16.12
N SER A 89 -1.31 3.43 -16.87
CA SER A 89 -1.37 3.39 -18.35
C SER A 89 -2.19 2.20 -18.87
N ARG A 90 -2.34 1.15 -18.07
CA ARG A 90 -3.21 -0.02 -18.33
C ARG A 90 -4.62 0.11 -17.77
N GLY A 91 -4.99 1.29 -17.23
CA GLY A 91 -6.30 1.53 -16.60
C GLY A 91 -6.50 0.76 -15.29
N ARG A 92 -5.43 0.46 -14.57
CA ARG A 92 -5.43 -0.19 -13.27
C ARG A 92 -5.03 0.82 -12.18
N THR A 93 -5.43 0.59 -10.95
CA THR A 93 -5.12 1.50 -9.84
C THR A 93 -4.15 0.83 -8.87
N PRO A 94 -2.84 1.11 -8.96
CA PRO A 94 -1.81 0.45 -8.15
C PRO A 94 -1.84 0.85 -6.68
N ILE A 95 -1.17 0.04 -5.85
CA ILE A 95 -0.84 0.35 -4.45
C ILE A 95 0.67 0.40 -4.29
N PRO A 96 1.31 1.55 -4.51
CA PRO A 96 2.76 1.65 -4.51
C PRO A 96 3.40 1.31 -3.16
N CYS A 97 2.68 1.47 -2.04
CA CYS A 97 3.18 1.11 -0.71
C CYS A 97 3.45 -0.40 -0.57
N VAL A 98 2.64 -1.26 -1.19
CA VAL A 98 2.88 -2.70 -1.22
C VAL A 98 4.15 -3.01 -2.01
N ARG A 99 4.27 -2.47 -3.23
CA ARG A 99 5.48 -2.62 -4.07
C ARG A 99 6.72 -2.13 -3.34
N CYS A 100 6.65 -0.96 -2.70
CA CYS A 100 7.75 -0.39 -1.93
C CYS A 100 8.19 -1.31 -0.77
N ASN A 101 7.25 -1.83 0.01
CA ASN A 101 7.56 -2.75 1.10
C ASN A 101 8.14 -4.07 0.55
N THR A 102 7.54 -4.66 -0.49
CA THR A 102 7.93 -5.96 -1.04
C THR A 102 9.30 -5.91 -1.73
N PHE A 103 9.52 -4.95 -2.62
CA PHE A 103 10.64 -4.97 -3.57
C PHE A 103 11.77 -3.98 -3.26
N THR A 104 11.53 -2.96 -2.42
CA THR A 104 12.55 -1.96 -2.10
C THR A 104 12.90 -1.98 -0.63
N LYS A 105 11.97 -1.62 0.27
CA LYS A 105 12.30 -1.42 1.67
C LYS A 105 12.85 -2.67 2.34
N PHE A 106 12.08 -3.76 2.37
CA PHE A 106 12.50 -4.94 3.14
C PHE A 106 13.60 -5.73 2.47
N ARG A 107 13.62 -5.82 1.12
CA ARG A 107 14.73 -6.46 0.41
C ARG A 107 16.07 -5.79 0.74
N ASP A 108 16.13 -4.47 0.59
CA ASP A 108 17.38 -3.73 0.73
C ASP A 108 17.74 -3.52 2.22
N LEU A 109 16.72 -3.44 3.11
CA LEU A 109 16.94 -3.42 4.56
C LEU A 109 17.56 -4.73 5.05
N VAL A 110 17.07 -5.88 4.59
CA VAL A 110 17.62 -7.20 4.94
C VAL A 110 19.03 -7.34 4.39
N ALA A 111 19.29 -6.99 3.13
CA ALA A 111 20.61 -7.03 2.53
C ALA A 111 21.63 -6.13 3.29
N LYS A 112 21.17 -4.96 3.76
CA LYS A 112 22.02 -4.09 4.58
C LYS A 112 22.22 -4.65 5.98
N ALA A 113 21.20 -5.26 6.57
CA ALA A 113 21.32 -5.94 7.87
C ALA A 113 22.38 -7.04 7.81
N ASP A 114 22.34 -7.87 6.75
CA ASP A 114 23.35 -8.93 6.53
C ASP A 114 24.78 -8.35 6.41
N ALA A 115 24.94 -7.22 5.72
CA ALA A 115 26.25 -6.57 5.55
C ALA A 115 26.84 -5.95 6.82
N ILE A 116 26.06 -5.85 7.90
CA ILE A 116 26.52 -5.33 9.21
C ILE A 116 26.31 -6.34 10.34
N ASP A 117 26.12 -7.60 10.01
CA ASP A 117 25.88 -8.71 10.95
C ASP A 117 24.65 -8.47 11.87
N ALA A 118 23.64 -7.76 11.38
CA ALA A 118 22.39 -7.57 12.11
C ALA A 118 21.45 -8.75 11.81
N SER A 119 21.16 -9.56 12.83
CA SER A 119 20.26 -10.72 12.70
C SER A 119 18.79 -10.34 12.53
N LEU A 120 18.42 -9.13 12.93
CA LEU A 120 17.05 -8.64 12.93
C LEU A 120 16.92 -7.33 12.15
N VAL A 121 15.70 -7.09 11.63
CA VAL A 121 15.29 -5.83 11.03
C VAL A 121 14.04 -5.31 11.72
N ALA A 122 13.88 -3.99 11.83
CA ALA A 122 12.70 -3.41 12.46
C ALA A 122 12.20 -2.18 11.72
N THR A 123 10.91 -1.92 11.87
CA THR A 123 10.27 -0.72 11.31
C THR A 123 9.15 -0.23 12.24
N GLY A 124 8.71 1.03 12.05
CA GLY A 124 7.58 1.62 12.74
C GLY A 124 6.22 1.30 12.11
N HIS A 125 6.01 0.15 11.48
CA HIS A 125 4.71 -0.21 10.97
C HIS A 125 3.78 -0.71 12.07
N TYR A 126 2.51 -0.29 12.02
CA TYR A 126 1.43 -0.79 12.87
C TYR A 126 0.92 -2.15 12.34
N ALA A 127 1.67 -3.18 12.59
CA ALA A 127 1.35 -4.57 12.38
C ALA A 127 2.11 -5.40 13.42
N ARG A 128 1.79 -6.67 13.59
CA ARG A 128 2.44 -7.53 14.58
C ARG A 128 3.04 -8.76 13.93
N VAL A 129 4.15 -9.24 14.48
CA VAL A 129 4.71 -10.54 14.13
C VAL A 129 4.65 -11.42 15.38
N ILE A 130 3.78 -12.41 15.35
CA ILE A 130 3.54 -13.33 16.47
C ILE A 130 3.90 -14.74 15.99
N HIS A 131 4.88 -15.37 16.63
CA HIS A 131 5.39 -16.69 16.25
C HIS A 131 5.78 -16.79 14.76
N GLY A 132 6.41 -15.72 14.22
CA GLY A 132 6.85 -15.66 12.83
C GLY A 132 5.71 -15.45 11.81
N ARG A 133 4.50 -15.14 12.26
CA ARG A 133 3.33 -14.87 11.42
C ARG A 133 2.92 -13.41 11.51
N LEU A 134 2.53 -12.84 10.36
CA LEU A 134 2.09 -11.44 10.28
C LEU A 134 0.63 -11.34 10.75
N HIS A 135 0.36 -10.38 11.62
CA HIS A 135 -0.97 -10.08 12.15
C HIS A 135 -1.30 -8.59 12.02
N ARG A 136 -2.59 -8.28 12.08
CA ARG A 136 -3.07 -6.89 12.19
C ARG A 136 -2.45 -6.19 13.39
N GLY A 137 -2.22 -4.88 13.27
CA GLY A 137 -1.86 -4.03 14.39
C GLY A 137 -2.96 -3.98 15.45
N LEU A 138 -2.60 -3.60 16.67
CA LEU A 138 -3.56 -3.46 17.77
C LEU A 138 -4.54 -2.30 17.50
N ASP A 139 -4.06 -1.20 16.92
CA ASP A 139 -4.88 -0.05 16.54
C ASP A 139 -5.54 -0.29 15.17
N PRO A 140 -6.86 -0.54 15.09
CA PRO A 140 -7.53 -0.80 13.83
C PRO A 140 -7.54 0.42 12.88
N ALA A 141 -7.44 1.64 13.44
CA ALA A 141 -7.41 2.87 12.65
C ALA A 141 -6.04 3.10 11.99
N LYS A 142 -5.00 2.42 12.49
CA LYS A 142 -3.61 2.54 12.01
C LYS A 142 -3.06 1.24 11.43
N ASP A 143 -3.82 0.15 11.44
CA ASP A 143 -3.37 -1.15 10.93
C ASP A 143 -2.79 -1.05 9.52
N GLN A 144 -1.52 -1.44 9.38
CA GLN A 144 -0.75 -1.42 8.14
C GLN A 144 -0.43 -2.83 7.62
N SER A 145 -0.98 -3.86 8.23
CA SER A 145 -0.77 -5.26 7.81
C SER A 145 -1.16 -5.49 6.35
N TYR A 146 -2.17 -4.75 5.87
CA TYR A 146 -2.61 -4.74 4.47
C TYR A 146 -1.48 -4.40 3.47
N PHE A 147 -0.48 -3.60 3.85
CA PHE A 147 0.63 -3.21 2.98
C PHE A 147 1.83 -4.16 3.06
N LEU A 148 1.75 -5.20 3.90
CA LEU A 148 2.87 -6.11 4.20
C LEU A 148 2.65 -7.54 3.69
N TRP A 149 1.53 -7.82 3.01
CA TRP A 149 1.23 -9.17 2.51
C TRP A 149 2.27 -9.69 1.51
N GLY A 150 2.96 -8.81 0.79
CA GLY A 150 3.97 -9.17 -0.20
C GLY A 150 5.34 -9.53 0.39
N LEU A 151 5.52 -9.53 1.71
CA LEU A 151 6.77 -9.90 2.35
C LEU A 151 7.07 -11.40 2.15
N ARG A 152 8.34 -11.77 2.11
CA ARG A 152 8.75 -13.18 2.14
C ARG A 152 8.62 -13.74 3.55
N ARG A 153 8.28 -15.04 3.68
CA ARG A 153 8.18 -15.74 4.98
C ARG A 153 9.47 -15.62 5.80
N GLU A 154 10.63 -15.71 5.14
CA GLU A 154 11.94 -15.64 5.80
C GLU A 154 12.19 -14.28 6.45
N VAL A 155 11.64 -13.21 5.86
CA VAL A 155 11.73 -11.86 6.42
C VAL A 155 10.96 -11.76 7.74
N LEU A 156 9.80 -12.42 7.84
CA LEU A 156 8.96 -12.37 9.04
C LEU A 156 9.67 -12.94 10.27
N ALA A 157 10.51 -13.96 10.13
CA ALA A 157 11.28 -14.51 11.25
C ALA A 157 12.25 -13.49 11.86
N ARG A 158 12.78 -12.58 11.03
CA ARG A 158 13.75 -11.55 11.40
C ARG A 158 13.11 -10.20 11.73
N LEU A 159 11.82 -10.03 11.44
CA LEU A 159 11.11 -8.74 11.51
C LEU A 159 10.63 -8.45 12.94
N ARG A 160 10.86 -7.21 13.39
CA ARG A 160 10.32 -6.64 14.61
C ARG A 160 9.50 -5.40 14.29
N LEU A 161 8.30 -5.31 14.84
CA LEU A 161 7.34 -4.23 14.65
C LEU A 161 6.91 -3.69 16.03
N PRO A 162 7.80 -2.98 16.76
CA PRO A 162 7.60 -2.65 18.16
C PRO A 162 6.35 -1.82 18.47
N VAL A 163 5.90 -0.98 17.50
CA VAL A 163 4.70 -0.15 17.66
C VAL A 163 3.40 -0.87 17.28
N GLY A 164 3.48 -2.12 16.82
CA GLY A 164 2.33 -2.90 16.40
C GLY A 164 1.36 -3.26 17.53
N ASP A 165 1.85 -3.30 18.78
CA ASP A 165 1.09 -3.55 20.00
C ASP A 165 0.66 -2.25 20.71
N LEU A 166 0.83 -1.09 20.07
CA LEU A 166 0.46 0.22 20.60
C LEU A 166 -0.61 0.87 19.73
N THR A 167 -1.46 1.67 20.36
CA THR A 167 -2.28 2.65 19.67
C THR A 167 -1.43 3.85 19.25
N LYS A 168 -1.92 4.64 18.30
CA LYS A 168 -1.22 5.87 17.89
C LYS A 168 -1.07 6.87 19.04
N THR A 169 -2.06 6.94 19.91
CA THR A 169 -2.03 7.79 21.10
C THR A 169 -0.91 7.35 22.04
N GLU A 170 -0.83 6.06 22.36
CA GLU A 170 0.24 5.51 23.19
C GLU A 170 1.63 5.71 22.57
N THR A 171 1.75 5.55 21.24
CA THR A 171 3.02 5.82 20.53
C THR A 171 3.45 7.28 20.71
N ARG A 172 2.54 8.26 20.60
CA ARG A 172 2.87 9.68 20.84
C ARG A 172 3.21 9.96 22.30
N GLN A 173 2.47 9.39 23.25
CA GLN A 173 2.76 9.49 24.69
C GLN A 173 4.14 8.91 24.99
N ARG A 174 4.47 7.77 24.39
CA ARG A 174 5.78 7.14 24.56
C ARG A 174 6.90 8.02 23.98
N ALA A 175 6.69 8.65 22.82
CA ALA A 175 7.64 9.60 22.25
C ALA A 175 7.94 10.77 23.20
N SER A 176 6.89 11.37 23.78
CA SER A 176 7.07 12.46 24.76
C SER A 176 7.76 11.99 26.04
N TYR A 177 7.37 10.83 26.57
CA TYR A 177 8.02 10.24 27.74
C TYR A 177 9.54 10.01 27.54
N LEU A 178 9.94 9.61 26.32
CA LEU A 178 11.32 9.38 25.92
C LEU A 178 12.07 10.66 25.51
N GLY A 179 11.42 11.82 25.65
CA GLY A 179 12.02 13.11 25.27
C GLY A 179 12.22 13.29 23.75
N LEU A 180 11.52 12.53 22.91
CA LEU A 180 11.63 12.61 21.45
C LEU A 180 10.72 13.74 20.89
N GLU A 181 10.83 14.93 21.46
CA GLU A 181 9.98 16.09 21.17
C GLU A 181 10.03 16.51 19.69
N ILE A 182 11.19 16.33 19.02
CA ILE A 182 11.39 16.66 17.61
C ILE A 182 10.37 15.96 16.71
N VAL A 183 9.97 14.72 17.07
CA VAL A 183 9.08 13.89 16.24
C VAL A 183 7.69 13.67 16.87
N ALA A 184 7.52 13.91 18.17
CA ALA A 184 6.28 13.62 18.89
C ALA A 184 5.07 14.32 18.29
N ASN A 185 5.22 15.59 17.87
CA ASN A 185 4.17 16.45 17.31
C ASN A 185 4.20 16.53 15.77
N LYS A 186 5.09 15.79 15.10
CA LYS A 186 5.20 15.82 13.65
C LYS A 186 3.93 15.31 12.98
N ALA A 187 3.49 16.01 11.91
CA ALA A 187 2.36 15.60 11.10
C ALA A 187 2.64 14.25 10.41
N GLU A 188 1.60 13.45 10.25
CA GLU A 188 1.69 12.16 9.55
C GLU A 188 1.72 12.37 8.04
N SER A 189 2.50 11.54 7.34
CA SER A 189 2.41 11.44 5.89
C SER A 189 1.12 10.74 5.51
N GLN A 190 0.21 11.44 4.82
CA GLN A 190 -1.11 10.90 4.46
C GLN A 190 -1.20 10.43 3.01
N ASP A 191 -0.29 10.88 2.13
CA ASP A 191 -0.31 10.67 0.70
C ASP A 191 0.81 9.74 0.23
N ILE A 192 0.74 9.35 -1.05
CA ILE A 192 1.80 8.62 -1.74
C ILE A 192 3.06 9.50 -1.75
N CYS A 193 4.15 9.00 -1.19
CA CYS A 193 5.35 9.79 -0.87
C CYS A 193 6.03 10.47 -2.08
N PHE A 194 5.83 9.96 -3.30
CA PHE A 194 6.38 10.51 -4.55
C PHE A 194 5.34 11.20 -5.43
N VAL A 195 4.11 11.37 -4.95
CA VAL A 195 3.05 12.13 -5.63
C VAL A 195 2.86 13.44 -4.89
N PRO A 196 3.56 14.51 -5.29
CA PRO A 196 3.36 15.82 -4.68
C PRO A 196 1.95 16.32 -5.02
N ASP A 197 1.34 17.06 -4.09
CA ASP A 197 0.01 17.68 -4.27
C ASP A 197 -1.16 16.72 -4.53
N GLY A 198 -0.95 15.40 -4.34
CA GLY A 198 -1.97 14.39 -4.60
C GLY A 198 -2.30 14.16 -6.08
N ASP A 199 -1.59 14.82 -7.01
CA ASP A 199 -1.81 14.71 -8.45
C ASP A 199 -0.88 13.65 -9.09
N HIS A 200 -1.35 12.41 -9.11
CA HIS A 200 -0.61 11.29 -9.69
C HIS A 200 -0.42 11.43 -11.22
N VAL A 201 -1.25 12.23 -11.89
CA VAL A 201 -1.16 12.46 -13.33
C VAL A 201 0.14 13.13 -13.71
N LYS A 202 0.62 14.08 -12.90
CA LYS A 202 1.92 14.74 -13.12
C LYS A 202 3.09 13.74 -13.12
N VAL A 203 3.01 12.67 -12.34
CA VAL A 203 4.03 11.61 -12.33
C VAL A 203 3.98 10.82 -13.64
N ILE A 204 2.78 10.52 -14.14
CA ILE A 204 2.57 9.80 -15.41
C ILE A 204 3.07 10.66 -16.57
N GLU A 205 2.66 11.93 -16.63
CA GLU A 205 3.09 12.90 -17.65
C GLU A 205 4.62 13.04 -17.72
N ARG A 206 5.28 13.12 -16.56
CA ARG A 206 6.75 13.22 -16.48
C ARG A 206 7.46 11.98 -17.01
N LYS A 207 6.87 10.79 -16.79
CA LYS A 207 7.48 9.51 -17.17
C LYS A 207 7.18 9.08 -18.60
N LEU A 208 5.95 9.29 -19.08
CA LEU A 208 5.48 8.80 -20.38
C LEU A 208 5.31 9.93 -21.42
N GLY A 209 5.36 11.18 -21.01
CA GLY A 209 5.02 12.32 -21.85
C GLY A 209 3.51 12.58 -21.89
N THR A 210 3.13 13.79 -22.34
CA THR A 210 1.73 14.22 -22.46
C THR A 210 0.96 13.49 -23.54
N ASP A 211 1.67 12.89 -24.52
CA ASP A 211 1.08 12.18 -25.66
C ASP A 211 0.73 10.72 -25.34
N ASP A 212 0.99 10.24 -24.11
CA ASP A 212 0.63 8.89 -23.73
C ASP A 212 -0.88 8.65 -23.84
N ARG A 213 -1.24 7.48 -24.35
CA ARG A 213 -2.63 7.09 -24.61
C ARG A 213 -3.54 7.21 -23.39
N SER A 214 -3.02 6.97 -22.20
CA SER A 214 -3.78 7.04 -20.94
C SER A 214 -4.16 8.47 -20.55
N LEU A 215 -3.47 9.47 -21.11
CA LEU A 215 -3.66 10.90 -20.90
C LEU A 215 -4.46 11.56 -22.03
N GLN A 216 -4.73 10.84 -23.12
CA GLN A 216 -5.50 11.34 -24.25
C GLN A 216 -7.01 11.34 -23.95
N ALA A 217 -7.71 12.28 -24.59
CA ALA A 217 -9.17 12.37 -24.49
C ALA A 217 -9.87 11.07 -24.89
N GLY A 218 -10.94 10.72 -24.20
CA GLY A 218 -11.74 9.54 -24.45
C GLY A 218 -13.17 9.72 -23.96
N PRO A 219 -14.10 8.79 -24.30
CA PRO A 219 -15.51 8.90 -23.95
C PRO A 219 -15.79 8.46 -22.52
N PHE A 220 -16.73 9.16 -21.86
CA PHE A 220 -17.52 8.58 -20.79
C PHE A 220 -18.66 7.72 -21.38
N MET A 221 -18.80 6.51 -20.86
CA MET A 221 -19.81 5.54 -21.30
C MET A 221 -20.82 5.26 -20.19
N LEU A 222 -22.11 5.29 -20.53
CA LEU A 222 -23.20 4.84 -19.65
C LEU A 222 -24.14 3.93 -20.47
N ASN A 223 -24.36 2.72 -20.00
CA ASN A 223 -25.22 1.73 -20.68
C ASN A 223 -24.89 1.55 -22.18
N GLY A 224 -23.58 1.54 -22.51
CA GLY A 224 -23.10 1.41 -23.90
C GLY A 224 -23.19 2.66 -24.76
N ARG A 225 -23.64 3.80 -24.23
CA ARG A 225 -23.76 5.08 -24.95
C ARG A 225 -22.71 6.07 -24.49
N VAL A 226 -22.17 6.86 -25.41
CA VAL A 226 -21.28 7.99 -25.09
C VAL A 226 -22.12 9.12 -24.52
N ILE A 227 -21.71 9.64 -23.35
CA ILE A 227 -22.43 10.69 -22.61
C ILE A 227 -21.57 11.92 -22.35
N GLY A 228 -20.33 11.95 -22.83
CA GLY A 228 -19.37 13.04 -22.68
C GLY A 228 -17.95 12.56 -22.93
N ASN A 229 -17.00 13.44 -22.74
CA ASN A 229 -15.56 13.15 -22.89
C ASN A 229 -14.78 13.52 -21.65
N HIS A 230 -13.65 12.86 -21.45
CA HIS A 230 -12.66 13.15 -20.41
C HIS A 230 -11.27 13.38 -21.02
N ASN A 231 -10.34 13.96 -20.24
CA ASN A 231 -8.98 14.26 -20.65
C ASN A 231 -7.98 13.21 -20.10
N GLY A 232 -8.18 11.95 -20.45
CA GLY A 232 -7.33 10.84 -20.05
C GLY A 232 -7.94 9.93 -18.98
N PHE A 233 -7.98 8.61 -19.27
CA PHE A 233 -8.56 7.63 -18.36
C PHE A 233 -7.68 7.36 -17.13
N ALA A 234 -6.37 7.65 -17.17
CA ALA A 234 -5.48 7.54 -16.02
C ALA A 234 -5.86 8.46 -14.84
N ARG A 235 -6.72 9.45 -15.08
CA ARG A 235 -7.26 10.35 -14.04
C ARG A 235 -8.35 9.71 -13.19
N PHE A 236 -8.78 8.50 -13.54
CA PHE A 236 -9.94 7.85 -12.94
C PHE A 236 -9.59 6.53 -12.26
N THR A 237 -10.34 6.23 -11.20
CA THR A 237 -10.24 4.99 -10.43
C THR A 237 -11.63 4.41 -10.21
N VAL A 238 -11.76 3.09 -10.26
CA VAL A 238 -13.05 2.41 -9.97
C VAL A 238 -13.56 2.80 -8.58
N GLY A 239 -14.82 3.25 -8.52
CA GLY A 239 -15.46 3.78 -7.32
C GLY A 239 -15.32 5.30 -7.16
N GLN A 240 -14.60 6.00 -8.05
CA GLN A 240 -14.50 7.47 -8.03
C GLN A 240 -15.84 8.10 -8.41
N ARG A 241 -16.24 9.16 -7.67
CA ARG A 241 -17.45 9.96 -7.93
C ARG A 241 -17.13 11.33 -8.51
N ARG A 242 -15.99 11.92 -8.15
CA ARG A 242 -15.62 13.28 -8.54
C ARG A 242 -15.13 13.31 -9.99
N GLY A 243 -15.36 14.46 -10.68
CA GLY A 243 -14.87 14.67 -12.06
C GLY A 243 -15.67 13.94 -13.13
N LEU A 244 -16.88 13.41 -12.81
CA LEU A 244 -17.80 12.79 -13.76
C LEU A 244 -18.81 13.79 -14.31
N PRO A 245 -19.39 13.55 -15.51
CA PRO A 245 -20.52 14.33 -16.03
C PRO A 245 -21.67 14.36 -15.03
N GLY A 246 -22.37 15.48 -14.98
CA GLY A 246 -23.56 15.67 -14.16
C GLY A 246 -24.87 15.42 -14.94
N GLY A 247 -26.02 15.70 -14.26
CA GLY A 247 -27.35 15.65 -14.90
C GLY A 247 -28.08 14.30 -14.73
N PHE A 248 -27.55 13.40 -13.88
CA PHE A 248 -28.22 12.15 -13.54
C PHE A 248 -29.05 12.31 -12.26
N GLY A 249 -30.20 11.70 -12.18
CA GLY A 249 -31.08 11.75 -11.00
C GLY A 249 -30.49 11.10 -9.73
N GLU A 250 -29.37 10.38 -9.85
CA GLU A 250 -28.67 9.69 -8.76
C GLU A 250 -27.15 9.84 -8.90
N PRO A 251 -26.39 9.59 -7.81
CA PRO A 251 -24.93 9.63 -7.84
C PRO A 251 -24.34 8.57 -8.75
N MET A 252 -23.46 8.99 -9.67
CA MET A 252 -22.75 8.11 -10.59
C MET A 252 -21.30 7.88 -10.11
N PHE A 253 -20.74 6.75 -10.49
CA PHE A 253 -19.40 6.29 -10.11
C PHE A 253 -18.69 5.69 -11.31
N VAL A 254 -17.35 5.75 -11.32
CA VAL A 254 -16.55 4.97 -12.26
C VAL A 254 -16.74 3.49 -11.94
N VAL A 255 -17.26 2.73 -12.88
CA VAL A 255 -17.52 1.29 -12.75
C VAL A 255 -16.40 0.47 -13.38
N ALA A 256 -15.87 0.95 -14.52
CA ALA A 256 -14.76 0.31 -15.19
C ALA A 256 -13.94 1.33 -15.99
N ILE A 257 -12.70 0.97 -16.28
CA ILE A 257 -11.82 1.66 -17.22
C ILE A 257 -11.52 0.67 -18.35
N GLU A 258 -11.75 1.08 -19.59
CA GLU A 258 -11.53 0.29 -20.80
C GLU A 258 -10.40 0.92 -21.64
N PRO A 259 -9.13 0.59 -21.38
CA PRO A 259 -7.99 1.26 -21.99
C PRO A 259 -7.97 1.15 -23.51
N GLU A 260 -8.40 0.00 -24.07
CA GLU A 260 -8.42 -0.22 -25.52
C GLU A 260 -9.34 0.77 -26.25
N GLN A 261 -10.42 1.19 -25.61
CA GLN A 261 -11.37 2.17 -26.12
C GLN A 261 -11.10 3.57 -25.57
N ARG A 262 -10.11 3.71 -24.69
CA ARG A 262 -9.85 4.92 -23.88
C ARG A 262 -11.10 5.36 -23.12
N ALA A 263 -11.98 4.45 -22.77
CA ALA A 263 -13.28 4.77 -22.21
C ALA A 263 -13.28 4.63 -20.67
N VAL A 264 -14.02 5.54 -20.03
CA VAL A 264 -14.39 5.46 -18.63
C VAL A 264 -15.87 5.12 -18.54
N VAL A 265 -16.18 3.93 -18.04
CA VAL A 265 -17.57 3.48 -17.86
C VAL A 265 -18.06 3.97 -16.52
N ILE A 266 -19.22 4.65 -16.51
CA ILE A 266 -19.87 5.10 -15.29
C ILE A 266 -21.20 4.39 -15.08
N GLY A 267 -21.65 4.36 -13.83
CA GLY A 267 -22.91 3.74 -13.46
C GLY A 267 -23.34 4.10 -12.03
N PRO A 268 -24.55 3.71 -11.62
CA PRO A 268 -25.05 3.89 -10.27
C PRO A 268 -24.26 3.04 -9.26
N ARG A 269 -24.44 3.30 -7.97
CA ARG A 269 -23.72 2.62 -6.89
C ARG A 269 -23.82 1.09 -6.95
N GLN A 270 -24.95 0.57 -7.35
CA GLN A 270 -25.21 -0.88 -7.47
C GLN A 270 -24.28 -1.55 -8.50
N ALA A 271 -23.91 -0.84 -9.56
CA ALA A 271 -23.00 -1.34 -10.59
C ALA A 271 -21.53 -1.53 -10.09
N LEU A 272 -21.20 -1.05 -8.88
CA LEU A 272 -19.92 -1.29 -8.21
C LEU A 272 -19.87 -2.62 -7.45
N LEU A 273 -21.01 -3.26 -7.23
CA LEU A 273 -21.09 -4.49 -6.44
C LEU A 273 -20.56 -5.70 -7.22
N SER A 274 -19.72 -6.47 -6.59
CA SER A 274 -19.18 -7.73 -7.14
C SER A 274 -19.33 -8.86 -6.13
N ARG A 275 -19.71 -10.04 -6.62
CA ARG A 275 -19.77 -11.29 -5.84
C ARG A 275 -18.51 -12.14 -5.99
N SER A 276 -17.56 -11.74 -6.84
CA SER A 276 -16.33 -12.48 -7.03
C SER A 276 -15.13 -11.55 -7.21
N VAL A 277 -13.96 -12.08 -6.97
CA VAL A 277 -12.69 -11.41 -7.23
C VAL A 277 -11.67 -12.43 -7.73
N VAL A 278 -10.87 -11.97 -8.68
CA VAL A 278 -9.70 -12.71 -9.16
C VAL A 278 -8.46 -11.90 -8.81
N ALA A 279 -7.42 -12.57 -8.31
CA ALA A 279 -6.12 -11.96 -8.08
C ALA A 279 -5.00 -12.81 -8.70
N THR A 280 -3.93 -12.14 -9.06
CA THR A 280 -2.67 -12.68 -9.59
C THR A 280 -1.49 -12.21 -8.76
N GLU A 281 -0.27 -12.56 -9.12
CA GLU A 281 0.94 -12.23 -8.34
C GLU A 281 0.80 -12.62 -6.85
N ILE A 282 0.28 -13.82 -6.61
CA ILE A 282 -0.05 -14.28 -5.25
C ILE A 282 1.22 -14.53 -4.45
N ASN A 283 1.25 -14.00 -3.23
CA ASN A 283 2.25 -14.32 -2.21
C ASN A 283 1.56 -14.91 -0.98
N TRP A 284 2.01 -16.09 -0.56
CA TRP A 284 1.51 -16.79 0.61
C TRP A 284 2.45 -16.61 1.80
N LEU A 285 1.93 -16.06 2.89
CA LEU A 285 2.64 -15.95 4.17
C LEU A 285 2.42 -17.16 5.07
N ASP A 286 1.50 -18.03 4.69
CA ASP A 286 1.20 -19.32 5.30
C ASP A 286 0.82 -20.30 4.18
N ASP A 287 0.39 -21.51 4.51
CA ASP A 287 -0.02 -22.48 3.50
C ASP A 287 -1.22 -21.99 2.69
N PRO A 288 -1.23 -22.21 1.37
CA PRO A 288 -2.35 -21.81 0.53
C PRO A 288 -3.66 -22.43 1.01
N PRO A 289 -4.78 -21.71 0.95
CA PRO A 289 -6.09 -22.30 1.23
C PRO A 289 -6.50 -23.27 0.13
N LEU A 290 -7.33 -24.24 0.48
CA LEU A 290 -7.92 -25.18 -0.46
C LEU A 290 -9.23 -24.63 -1.06
N ALA A 291 -9.63 -25.15 -2.22
CA ALA A 291 -10.95 -24.87 -2.77
C ALA A 291 -12.03 -25.34 -1.77
N GLY A 292 -13.02 -24.47 -1.55
CA GLY A 292 -14.08 -24.67 -0.54
C GLY A 292 -13.77 -24.05 0.82
N ASP A 293 -12.52 -23.67 1.12
CA ASP A 293 -12.19 -22.99 2.37
C ASP A 293 -12.86 -21.62 2.47
N THR A 294 -13.23 -21.26 3.69
CA THR A 294 -13.78 -19.93 4.00
C THR A 294 -12.69 -19.04 4.59
N ILE A 295 -12.59 -17.81 4.08
CA ILE A 295 -11.54 -16.86 4.46
C ILE A 295 -12.08 -15.41 4.47
N LEU A 296 -11.50 -14.55 5.29
CA LEU A 296 -11.75 -13.12 5.22
C LEU A 296 -10.88 -12.48 4.14
N ALA A 297 -11.50 -11.75 3.21
CA ALA A 297 -10.83 -11.12 2.09
C ALA A 297 -11.06 -9.60 2.07
N GLN A 298 -9.98 -8.84 2.04
CA GLN A 298 -9.99 -7.37 2.01
C GLN A 298 -9.51 -6.88 0.65
N VAL A 299 -10.38 -6.18 -0.07
CA VAL A 299 -10.15 -5.72 -1.46
C VAL A 299 -9.62 -4.28 -1.56
N ARG A 300 -9.54 -3.58 -0.44
CA ARG A 300 -9.08 -2.20 -0.35
C ARG A 300 -8.64 -1.87 1.07
N HIS A 301 -7.59 -1.08 1.25
CA HIS A 301 -7.00 -0.77 2.57
C HIS A 301 -8.01 -0.35 3.63
N ARG A 302 -8.96 0.54 3.32
CA ARG A 302 -9.95 1.04 4.29
C ARG A 302 -11.31 0.33 4.22
N ALA A 303 -11.45 -0.69 3.37
CA ALA A 303 -12.67 -1.50 3.33
C ALA A 303 -12.64 -2.56 4.43
N PRO A 304 -13.77 -2.93 5.03
CA PRO A 304 -13.83 -4.09 5.90
C PRO A 304 -13.49 -5.36 5.11
N ALA A 305 -12.86 -6.33 5.78
CA ALA A 305 -12.69 -7.66 5.21
C ALA A 305 -14.05 -8.36 5.15
N ALA A 306 -14.34 -8.97 4.01
CA ALA A 306 -15.59 -9.70 3.75
C ALA A 306 -15.34 -11.20 3.75
N LEU A 307 -16.34 -11.97 4.18
CA LEU A 307 -16.30 -13.42 4.13
C LEU A 307 -16.39 -13.90 2.68
N ALA A 308 -15.47 -14.78 2.30
CA ALA A 308 -15.41 -15.35 0.96
C ALA A 308 -15.06 -16.83 0.99
N THR A 309 -15.52 -17.55 -0.02
CA THR A 309 -15.16 -18.95 -0.28
C THR A 309 -14.11 -19.00 -1.38
N VAL A 310 -13.07 -19.80 -1.18
CA VAL A 310 -12.04 -20.07 -2.17
C VAL A 310 -12.61 -20.94 -3.28
N ILE A 311 -12.65 -20.43 -4.50
CA ILE A 311 -13.05 -21.20 -5.68
C ILE A 311 -11.85 -21.96 -6.24
N SER A 312 -10.71 -21.27 -6.38
CA SER A 312 -9.45 -21.89 -6.79
C SER A 312 -8.26 -21.08 -6.26
N ALA A 313 -7.16 -21.79 -5.96
CA ALA A 313 -5.89 -21.19 -5.53
C ALA A 313 -4.74 -21.98 -6.17
N SER A 314 -4.49 -21.79 -7.47
CA SER A 314 -3.50 -22.53 -8.24
C SER A 314 -2.88 -21.72 -9.35
N GLY A 315 -1.70 -22.10 -9.81
CA GLY A 315 -1.05 -21.47 -10.96
C GLY A 315 -0.76 -19.96 -10.79
N GLY A 316 -0.51 -19.50 -9.56
CA GLY A 316 -0.30 -18.07 -9.29
C GLY A 316 -1.56 -17.21 -9.38
N ARG A 317 -2.74 -17.83 -9.43
CA ARG A 317 -4.06 -17.20 -9.52
C ARG A 317 -4.93 -17.64 -8.34
N LEU A 318 -5.69 -16.70 -7.80
CA LEU A 318 -6.67 -16.92 -6.75
C LEU A 318 -8.03 -16.40 -7.22
N GLU A 319 -9.06 -17.21 -7.04
CA GLU A 319 -10.45 -16.83 -7.30
C GLU A 319 -11.30 -17.05 -6.05
N LEU A 320 -12.04 -16.01 -5.67
CA LEU A 320 -12.92 -16.03 -4.50
C LEU A 320 -14.35 -15.67 -4.89
N ALA A 321 -15.32 -16.30 -4.21
CA ALA A 321 -16.72 -15.89 -4.20
C ALA A 321 -17.07 -15.28 -2.84
N PHE A 322 -17.59 -14.06 -2.82
CA PHE A 322 -18.01 -13.38 -1.59
C PHE A 322 -19.38 -13.87 -1.15
N ALA A 323 -19.55 -14.07 0.16
CA ALA A 323 -20.87 -14.39 0.74
C ALA A 323 -21.88 -13.26 0.48
N GLU A 324 -21.45 -12.01 0.66
CA GLU A 324 -22.20 -10.80 0.35
C GLU A 324 -21.45 -9.95 -0.69
N PRO A 325 -22.16 -9.23 -1.59
CA PRO A 325 -21.50 -8.40 -2.59
C PRO A 325 -20.60 -7.34 -1.96
N VAL A 326 -19.37 -7.21 -2.46
CA VAL A 326 -18.43 -6.16 -2.06
C VAL A 326 -18.35 -5.05 -3.10
N SER A 327 -18.15 -3.81 -2.64
CA SER A 327 -18.15 -2.65 -3.53
C SER A 327 -16.76 -2.32 -4.06
N ALA A 328 -16.71 -1.90 -5.32
CA ALA A 328 -15.56 -1.29 -5.97
C ALA A 328 -14.30 -2.16 -5.92
N VAL A 329 -14.43 -3.42 -6.35
CA VAL A 329 -13.30 -4.30 -6.64
C VAL A 329 -12.53 -3.70 -7.82
N SER A 330 -11.34 -3.15 -7.54
CA SER A 330 -10.58 -2.36 -8.51
C SER A 330 -9.33 -3.10 -8.98
N PRO A 331 -9.15 -3.34 -10.28
CA PRO A 331 -7.91 -3.91 -10.81
C PRO A 331 -6.68 -3.08 -10.41
N GLY A 332 -5.59 -3.75 -10.05
CA GLY A 332 -4.35 -3.14 -9.55
C GLY A 332 -4.33 -2.94 -8.03
N GLN A 333 -5.48 -2.99 -7.35
CA GLN A 333 -5.54 -3.00 -5.89
C GLN A 333 -5.14 -4.37 -5.33
N SER A 334 -4.77 -4.41 -4.04
CA SER A 334 -4.47 -5.68 -3.39
C SER A 334 -5.72 -6.39 -2.89
N LEU A 335 -5.73 -7.70 -3.04
CA LEU A 335 -6.58 -8.63 -2.31
C LEU A 335 -5.74 -9.20 -1.17
N VAL A 336 -6.12 -8.94 0.08
CA VAL A 336 -5.39 -9.45 1.25
C VAL A 336 -6.28 -10.40 2.03
N LEU A 337 -5.73 -11.56 2.38
CA LEU A 337 -6.44 -12.65 3.03
C LEU A 337 -6.09 -12.72 4.50
N TYR A 338 -7.12 -12.89 5.33
CA TYR A 338 -6.98 -12.99 6.77
C TYR A 338 -7.70 -14.23 7.33
N ARG A 339 -7.11 -14.79 8.38
CA ARG A 339 -7.80 -15.69 9.33
C ARG A 339 -7.73 -14.99 10.67
N ASP A 340 -8.86 -14.54 11.19
CA ASP A 340 -8.93 -13.63 12.35
C ASP A 340 -8.05 -12.38 12.13
N SER A 341 -7.02 -12.19 12.94
CA SER A 341 -6.04 -11.10 12.77
C SER A 341 -4.83 -11.47 11.91
N GLN A 342 -4.60 -12.76 11.64
CA GLN A 342 -3.45 -13.24 10.89
C GLN A 342 -3.59 -12.96 9.39
N VAL A 343 -2.57 -12.36 8.77
CA VAL A 343 -2.45 -12.23 7.31
C VAL A 343 -1.97 -13.56 6.75
N ARG A 344 -2.77 -14.17 5.88
CA ARG A 344 -2.46 -15.46 5.22
C ARG A 344 -1.66 -15.28 3.93
N GLY A 345 -1.78 -14.11 3.32
CA GLY A 345 -1.19 -13.76 2.05
C GLY A 345 -2.03 -12.75 1.30
N GLY A 346 -1.75 -12.59 0.03
CA GLY A 346 -2.49 -11.67 -0.83
C GLY A 346 -2.06 -11.76 -2.29
N GLY A 347 -2.63 -10.91 -3.11
CA GLY A 347 -2.31 -10.79 -4.52
C GLY A 347 -2.80 -9.46 -5.08
N ILE A 348 -2.51 -9.21 -6.35
CA ILE A 348 -3.00 -8.04 -7.06
C ILE A 348 -4.31 -8.40 -7.77
N ILE A 349 -5.35 -7.63 -7.49
CA ILE A 349 -6.66 -7.80 -8.12
C ILE A 349 -6.52 -7.62 -9.63
N ASP A 350 -6.98 -8.62 -10.37
CA ASP A 350 -7.06 -8.59 -11.82
C ASP A 350 -8.48 -8.28 -12.29
N ARG A 351 -8.65 -8.05 -13.58
CA ARG A 351 -9.97 -7.89 -14.16
C ARG A 351 -10.74 -9.20 -13.98
N SER A 352 -11.80 -9.16 -13.18
CA SER A 352 -12.79 -10.25 -13.20
C SER A 352 -13.46 -10.30 -14.58
N PRO A 353 -13.66 -11.49 -15.16
CA PRO A 353 -14.63 -11.60 -16.25
C PRO A 353 -15.92 -10.98 -15.76
N ARG A 354 -16.44 -9.97 -16.43
CA ARG A 354 -17.71 -9.35 -16.06
C ARG A 354 -18.78 -10.45 -15.99
N SER A 355 -19.32 -10.69 -14.83
CA SER A 355 -20.68 -11.24 -14.77
C SER A 355 -21.55 -10.25 -15.54
N LEU A 356 -22.14 -10.69 -16.65
CA LEU A 356 -23.15 -9.93 -17.38
C LEU A 356 -24.15 -9.36 -16.36
N PRO A 357 -24.60 -8.11 -16.51
CA PRO A 357 -25.59 -7.55 -15.61
C PRO A 357 -26.76 -8.54 -15.53
N VAL A 358 -27.07 -8.96 -14.31
CA VAL A 358 -28.31 -9.71 -14.06
C VAL A 358 -29.42 -8.78 -14.54
N ALA A 359 -30.10 -9.18 -15.59
CA ALA A 359 -31.30 -8.47 -16.05
C ALA A 359 -32.25 -8.29 -14.85
N PRO A 360 -32.83 -7.10 -14.64
CA PRO A 360 -33.80 -6.94 -13.57
C PRO A 360 -34.89 -8.00 -13.80
N ALA A 361 -35.20 -8.75 -12.74
CA ALA A 361 -36.34 -9.64 -12.75
C ALA A 361 -37.61 -8.82 -13.14
N ALA A 362 -38.32 -9.29 -14.14
CA ALA A 362 -39.51 -8.66 -14.69
C ALA A 362 -40.64 -8.58 -13.65
#